data_d44630912dd52e93f3bfb66f120a161d
#
_entry.id   d44630912dd52e93f3bfb66f120a161d
#
_cell.length_a   1.000
_cell.length_b   1.000
_cell.length_c   1.000
_cell.angle_alpha   90.00
_cell.angle_beta   90.00
_cell.angle_gamma   90.00
#
_symmetry.space_group_name_H-M   'P 1'
#
loop_
_entity.id
_entity.type
_entity.pdbx_description
1 polymer ?
#
loop_
_entity_poly.entity_id
_entity_poly.type
_entity_poly.pdbx_seq_one_letter_code
_entity_poly.pdbx_strand_id
1 'polypeptide(L)' 'TVNYGLPEPACVSINVYDISGRMVAVLMNGYKPAGYHMTTWNANAFPTGLYMVRFTGSSRVIVRKLLLTK' A
#
# COMPACT_ATOMS: atom_id res chain seq x y z
N THR A 1 1.96 4.32 7.94
CA THR A 1 2.72 3.05 8.00
C THR A 1 1.81 1.88 7.67
N VAL A 2 2.26 1.04 6.77
CA VAL A 2 1.53 -0.17 6.36
C VAL A 2 2.34 -1.38 6.79
N ASN A 3 1.71 -2.26 7.58
CA ASN A 3 2.31 -3.52 8.01
C ASN A 3 1.65 -4.66 7.26
N TYR A 4 2.44 -5.62 6.82
CA TYR A 4 1.91 -6.78 6.13
C TYR A 4 2.76 -8.01 6.39
N GLY A 5 2.14 -9.18 6.28
CA GLY A 5 2.81 -10.45 6.44
C GLY A 5 2.71 -11.29 5.17
N LEU A 6 3.79 -11.97 4.83
CA LEU A 6 3.84 -12.88 3.69
C LEU A 6 4.09 -14.30 4.21
N PRO A 7 3.16 -15.25 3.96
CA PRO A 7 3.41 -16.65 4.34
C PRO A 7 4.48 -17.30 3.48
N GLU A 8 4.69 -16.78 2.27
CA GLU A 8 5.69 -17.27 1.31
C GLU A 8 6.37 -16.09 0.64
N PRO A 9 7.59 -16.27 0.12
CA PRO A 9 8.21 -15.24 -0.70
C PRO A 9 7.35 -14.93 -1.91
N ALA A 10 7.21 -13.65 -2.24
CA ALA A 10 6.34 -13.23 -3.35
C ALA A 10 6.75 -11.87 -3.89
N CYS A 11 6.34 -11.60 -5.13
CA CYS A 11 6.35 -10.26 -5.66
C CYS A 11 5.18 -9.50 -5.08
N VAL A 12 5.45 -8.33 -4.50
CA VAL A 12 4.48 -7.53 -3.77
C VAL A 12 4.38 -6.17 -4.45
N SER A 13 3.15 -5.69 -4.59
CA SER A 13 2.87 -4.35 -5.08
C SER A 13 1.91 -3.66 -4.11
N ILE A 14 2.31 -2.49 -3.62
CA ILE A 14 1.49 -1.69 -2.71
C ILE A 14 1.35 -0.30 -3.31
N ASN A 15 0.14 0.07 -3.68
CA ASN A 15 -0.16 1.32 -4.35
C ASN A 15 -1.21 2.10 -3.58
N VAL A 16 -1.15 3.43 -3.68
CA VAL A 16 -2.13 4.32 -3.07
C VAL A 16 -2.91 5.01 -4.17
N TYR A 17 -4.23 5.03 -4.03
CA TYR A 17 -5.16 5.66 -4.97
C TYR A 17 -5.95 6.74 -4.26
N ASP A 18 -6.29 7.80 -4.99
CA ASP A 18 -7.19 8.82 -4.47
C ASP A 18 -8.66 8.40 -4.68
N ILE A 19 -9.58 9.28 -4.26
CA ILE A 19 -11.01 8.98 -4.33
C ILE A 19 -11.52 8.85 -5.78
N SER A 20 -10.81 9.44 -6.75
CA SER A 20 -11.20 9.33 -8.16
C SER A 20 -10.68 8.03 -8.80
N GLY A 21 -9.89 7.24 -8.07
CA GLY A 21 -9.30 6.02 -8.59
C GLY A 21 -7.94 6.22 -9.25
N ARG A 22 -7.36 7.42 -9.15
CA ARG A 22 -6.05 7.72 -9.71
C ARG A 22 -4.95 7.23 -8.77
N MET A 23 -3.97 6.54 -9.29
CA MET A 23 -2.80 6.12 -8.51
C MET A 23 -1.92 7.33 -8.21
N VAL A 24 -1.72 7.59 -6.92
CA VAL A 24 -0.94 8.76 -6.47
C VAL A 24 0.41 8.39 -5.89
N ALA A 25 0.62 7.15 -5.50
CA ALA A 25 1.90 6.71 -4.95
C ALA A 25 2.08 5.21 -5.11
N VAL A 26 3.34 4.80 -5.24
CA VAL A 26 3.76 3.40 -5.18
C VAL A 26 4.63 3.25 -3.95
N LEU A 27 4.19 2.45 -2.98
CA LEU A 27 4.91 2.27 -1.73
C LEU A 27 5.91 1.13 -1.82
N MET A 28 5.57 0.10 -2.56
CA MET A 28 6.41 -1.06 -2.74
C MET A 28 6.09 -1.72 -4.08
N ASN A 29 7.13 -2.14 -4.78
CA ASN A 29 6.99 -2.90 -6.01
C ASN A 29 8.24 -3.75 -6.16
N GLY A 30 8.11 -5.05 -5.87
CA GLY A 30 9.23 -5.95 -5.98
C GLY A 30 9.08 -7.22 -5.16
N TYR A 31 10.13 -8.01 -5.18
CA TYR A 31 10.19 -9.29 -4.48
C TYR A 31 10.48 -9.08 -3.00
N LYS A 32 9.73 -9.78 -2.15
CA LYS A 32 9.94 -9.79 -0.70
C LYS A 32 9.98 -11.22 -0.18
N PRO A 33 10.86 -11.52 0.78
CA PRO A 33 10.87 -12.83 1.44
C PRO A 33 9.65 -13.01 2.33
N ALA A 34 9.40 -14.26 2.75
CA ALA A 34 8.38 -14.53 3.75
C ALA A 34 8.69 -13.81 5.05
N GLY A 35 7.65 -13.46 5.81
CA GLY A 35 7.76 -12.80 7.09
C GLY A 35 6.96 -11.51 7.15
N TYR A 36 7.23 -10.73 8.18
CA TYR A 36 6.53 -9.45 8.40
C TYR A 36 7.35 -8.30 7.82
N HIS A 37 6.65 -7.39 7.17
CA HIS A 37 7.24 -6.24 6.51
C HIS A 37 6.46 -4.98 6.85
N MET A 38 7.13 -3.85 6.69
CA MET A 38 6.53 -2.55 6.95
C MET A 38 6.95 -1.59 5.84
N THR A 39 6.02 -0.77 5.40
CA THR A 39 6.32 0.33 4.51
C THR A 39 5.62 1.59 4.99
N THR A 40 6.21 2.74 4.70
CA THR A 40 5.71 4.04 5.15
C THR A 40 5.41 4.91 3.95
N TRP A 41 4.24 5.56 3.98
CA TRP A 41 3.86 6.53 2.99
C TRP A 41 4.08 7.94 3.52
N ASN A 42 4.96 8.69 2.85
CA ASN A 42 5.15 10.11 3.15
C ASN A 42 4.07 10.90 2.42
N ALA A 43 3.03 11.26 3.15
CA ALA A 43 1.85 11.90 2.60
C ALA A 43 1.89 13.42 2.71
N ASN A 44 3.02 14.02 3.04
CA ASN A 44 3.13 15.47 3.25
C ASN A 44 2.77 16.28 2.01
N ALA A 45 3.00 15.73 0.83
CA ALA A 45 2.72 16.39 -0.44
C ALA A 45 1.26 16.24 -0.89
N PHE A 46 0.43 15.52 -0.13
CA PHE A 46 -0.93 15.19 -0.54
C PHE A 46 -1.94 15.91 0.35
N PRO A 47 -3.08 16.33 -0.20
CA PRO A 47 -4.11 16.99 0.59
C PRO A 47 -4.80 16.00 1.54
N THR A 48 -5.39 16.56 2.60
CA THR A 48 -6.27 15.81 3.49
C THR A 48 -7.41 15.20 2.69
N GLY A 49 -7.71 13.94 2.92
CA GLY A 49 -8.79 13.26 2.24
C GLY A 49 -8.75 11.77 2.39
N LEU A 50 -9.63 11.11 1.68
CA LEU A 50 -9.75 9.65 1.70
C LEU A 50 -8.91 9.06 0.57
N TYR A 51 -8.11 8.08 0.93
CA TYR A 51 -7.26 7.34 -0.01
C TYR A 51 -7.49 5.84 0.15
N MET A 52 -7.14 5.09 -0.87
CA MET A 52 -7.21 3.64 -0.82
C MET A 52 -5.82 3.06 -1.05
N VAL A 53 -5.43 2.12 -0.20
CA VAL A 53 -4.18 1.39 -0.32
C VAL A 53 -4.51 0.01 -0.87
N ARG A 54 -3.94 -0.31 -2.02
CA ARG A 54 -4.14 -1.61 -2.65
C ARG A 54 -2.86 -2.43 -2.52
N PHE A 55 -2.98 -3.56 -1.85
CA PHE A 55 -1.92 -4.54 -1.70
C PHE A 55 -2.19 -5.71 -2.65
N THR A 56 -1.19 -6.07 -3.45
CA THR A 56 -1.25 -7.22 -4.35
C THR A 56 -0.03 -8.10 -4.08
N GLY A 57 -0.25 -9.36 -3.81
CA GLY A 57 0.84 -10.31 -3.58
C GLY A 57 0.29 -11.71 -3.35
N SER A 58 1.06 -12.74 -3.70
CA SER A 58 0.71 -14.16 -3.46
C SER A 58 -0.71 -14.52 -3.88
N SER A 59 -1.17 -14.05 -5.02
CA SER A 59 -2.53 -14.28 -5.54
C SER A 59 -3.63 -13.61 -4.71
N ARG A 60 -3.26 -12.65 -3.87
CA ARG A 60 -4.23 -11.90 -3.06
C ARG A 60 -4.23 -10.43 -3.45
N VAL A 61 -5.41 -9.84 -3.40
CA VAL A 61 -5.59 -8.40 -3.55
C VAL A 61 -6.37 -7.92 -2.34
N ILE A 62 -5.79 -6.99 -1.60
CA ILE A 62 -6.41 -6.40 -0.41
C ILE A 62 -6.46 -4.90 -0.62
N VAL A 63 -7.65 -4.33 -0.41
CA VAL A 63 -7.85 -2.88 -0.50
C VAL A 63 -8.30 -2.37 0.85
N ARG A 64 -7.62 -1.33 1.34
CA ARG A 64 -7.94 -0.67 2.61
C ARG A 64 -8.17 0.81 2.39
N LYS A 65 -9.14 1.35 3.08
CA LYS A 65 -9.37 2.80 3.12
C LYS A 65 -8.40 3.42 4.11
N LEU A 66 -7.88 4.59 3.74
CA LEU A 66 -7.00 5.37 4.58
C LEU A 66 -7.49 6.80 4.59
N LEU A 67 -7.78 7.34 5.77
CA LEU A 67 -8.12 8.74 5.93
C LEU A 67 -6.84 9.51 6.29
N LEU A 68 -6.45 10.41 5.40
CA LEU A 68 -5.31 11.29 5.63
C LEU A 68 -5.81 12.59 6.23
N THR A 69 -5.36 12.87 7.46
CA THR A 69 -5.65 14.13 8.15
C THR A 69 -4.34 14.83 8.46
N LYS A 70 -4.34 16.13 8.22
CA LYS A 70 -3.17 16.97 8.51
C LYS A 70 -3.48 18.01 9.55
#